data_2223af4b0530c5fe836b549ea2618dae
#
_entry.id   2223af4b0530c5fe836b549ea2618dae
#
_cell.length_a   1.000
_cell.length_b   1.000
_cell.length_c   1.000
_cell.angle_alpha   90.00
_cell.angle_beta   90.00
_cell.angle_gamma   90.00
#
_symmetry.space_group_name_H-M   'P 1'
#
loop_
_entity.id
_entity.type
_entity.pdbx_description
1 polymer ?
#
loop_
_entity_poly.entity_id
_entity_poly.type
_entity_poly.pdbx_seq_one_letter_code
_entity_poly.pdbx_strand_id
1 'polypeptide(L)'
;MMFGTLVHETIEDIHRAAIRGEVDKITNDNIATWFESNYNSLVKSEHTYLAEPQRNAALSQVERYAERMDGKWASVQQAEVDVSLVKEDYIIDGKIDLVKGVDGTVEIVDFKSERKPDMVKMRERLEHYRRQLQIYAYLIEQRTGQKVSKMHLYYTGEENGNPMITYPYTRTAIEG
;
A
#
# COMPACT_ATOMS: atom_id res chain seq x y z
N MET A 1 2.61 14.25 -6.42
CA MET A 1 1.30 14.10 -5.77
C MET A 1 0.33 13.32 -6.64
N MET A 2 -0.02 13.84 -7.81
CA MET A 2 -0.93 13.14 -8.73
C MET A 2 -0.41 11.77 -9.17
N PHE A 3 0.88 11.66 -9.45
CA PHE A 3 1.52 10.40 -9.85
C PHE A 3 1.30 9.31 -8.77
N GLY A 4 1.63 9.61 -7.53
CA GLY A 4 1.47 8.66 -6.43
C GLY A 4 0.02 8.29 -6.17
N THR A 5 -0.88 9.26 -6.20
CA THR A 5 -2.32 9.04 -6.03
C THR A 5 -2.86 8.11 -7.10
N LEU A 6 -2.46 8.33 -8.35
CA LEU A 6 -2.90 7.51 -9.48
C LEU A 6 -2.43 6.05 -9.35
N VAL A 7 -1.18 5.85 -8.95
CA VAL A 7 -0.64 4.51 -8.68
C VAL A 7 -1.43 3.84 -7.56
N HIS A 8 -1.62 4.53 -6.42
CA HIS A 8 -2.34 3.99 -5.27
C HIS A 8 -3.79 3.63 -5.60
N GLU A 9 -4.52 4.50 -6.27
CA GLU A 9 -5.93 4.25 -6.61
C GLU A 9 -6.09 3.05 -7.52
N THR A 10 -5.18 2.89 -8.48
CA THR A 10 -5.25 1.76 -9.41
C THR A 10 -4.88 0.44 -8.73
N ILE A 11 -3.89 0.45 -7.84
CA ILE A 11 -3.56 -0.71 -7.01
C ILE A 11 -4.76 -1.08 -6.11
N GLU A 12 -5.45 -0.08 -5.57
CA GLU A 12 -6.66 -0.29 -4.78
C GLU A 12 -7.75 -1.00 -5.58
N ASP A 13 -7.94 -0.63 -6.84
CA ASP A 13 -8.90 -1.32 -7.72
C ASP A 13 -8.54 -2.80 -7.89
N ILE A 14 -7.26 -3.11 -8.02
CA ILE A 14 -6.78 -4.49 -8.08
C ILE A 14 -7.14 -5.23 -6.79
N HIS A 15 -6.85 -4.63 -5.65
CA HIS A 15 -7.14 -5.26 -4.35
C HIS A 15 -8.64 -5.47 -4.13
N ARG A 16 -9.45 -4.53 -4.56
CA ARG A 16 -10.92 -4.68 -4.47
C ARG A 16 -11.42 -5.86 -5.29
N ALA A 17 -10.88 -6.02 -6.49
CA ALA A 17 -11.21 -7.18 -7.34
C ALA A 17 -10.80 -8.49 -6.65
N ALA A 18 -9.60 -8.52 -6.05
CA ALA A 18 -9.12 -9.69 -5.32
C ALA A 18 -10.03 -10.04 -4.14
N ILE A 19 -10.43 -9.03 -3.36
CA ILE A 19 -11.30 -9.23 -2.18
C ILE A 19 -12.69 -9.74 -2.59
N ARG A 20 -13.21 -9.29 -3.74
CA ARG A 20 -14.49 -9.76 -4.27
C ARG A 20 -14.42 -11.16 -4.89
N GLY A 21 -13.24 -11.77 -4.93
CA GLY A 21 -13.07 -13.07 -5.58
C GLY A 21 -13.00 -13.00 -7.09
N GLU A 22 -12.83 -11.81 -7.66
CA GLU A 22 -12.78 -11.57 -9.10
C GLU A 22 -11.35 -11.56 -9.63
N VAL A 23 -10.56 -12.54 -9.22
CA VAL A 23 -9.13 -12.65 -9.57
C VAL A 23 -8.93 -12.74 -11.09
N ASP A 24 -9.86 -13.39 -11.79
CA ASP A 24 -9.85 -13.52 -13.25
C ASP A 24 -9.97 -12.16 -13.96
N LYS A 25 -10.46 -11.13 -13.29
CA LYS A 25 -10.57 -9.78 -13.83
C LYS A 25 -9.27 -8.98 -13.66
N ILE A 26 -8.30 -9.47 -12.92
CA ILE A 26 -7.01 -8.79 -12.73
C ILE A 26 -6.12 -9.11 -13.92
N THR A 27 -6.32 -8.36 -15.00
CA THR A 27 -5.60 -8.50 -16.27
C THR A 27 -4.99 -7.14 -16.64
N ASN A 28 -3.99 -7.15 -17.49
CA ASN A 28 -3.40 -5.89 -17.97
C ASN A 28 -4.42 -4.99 -18.66
N ASP A 29 -5.36 -5.57 -19.41
CA ASP A 29 -6.41 -4.79 -20.07
C ASP A 29 -7.32 -4.09 -19.06
N ASN A 30 -7.75 -4.79 -18.04
CA ASN A 30 -8.60 -4.20 -16.99
C ASN A 30 -7.83 -3.19 -16.15
N ILE A 31 -6.57 -3.48 -15.83
CA ILE A 31 -5.70 -2.55 -15.12
C ILE A 31 -5.58 -1.24 -15.90
N ALA A 32 -5.35 -1.33 -17.21
CA ALA A 32 -5.27 -0.15 -18.06
C ALA A 32 -6.58 0.64 -18.07
N THR A 33 -7.72 -0.05 -18.06
CA THR A 33 -9.05 0.59 -18.02
C THR A 33 -9.27 1.30 -16.69
N TRP A 34 -8.96 0.65 -15.57
CA TRP A 34 -9.05 1.27 -14.24
C TRP A 34 -8.12 2.48 -14.11
N PHE A 35 -6.90 2.33 -14.61
CA PHE A 35 -5.91 3.39 -14.63
C PHE A 35 -6.41 4.62 -15.39
N GLU A 36 -6.95 4.43 -16.59
CA GLU A 36 -7.48 5.50 -17.42
C GLU A 36 -8.65 6.21 -16.74
N SER A 37 -9.54 5.45 -16.13
CA SER A 37 -10.67 6.00 -15.38
C SER A 37 -10.19 6.84 -14.19
N ASN A 38 -9.23 6.36 -13.43
CA ASN A 38 -8.65 7.07 -12.30
C ASN A 38 -7.93 8.34 -12.76
N TYR A 39 -7.17 8.25 -13.86
CA TYR A 39 -6.49 9.40 -14.42
C TYR A 39 -7.47 10.51 -14.82
N ASN A 40 -8.53 10.16 -15.54
CA ASN A 40 -9.54 11.12 -15.98
C ASN A 40 -10.24 11.79 -14.79
N SER A 41 -10.53 11.03 -13.73
CA SER A 41 -11.11 11.58 -12.50
C SER A 41 -10.17 12.57 -11.80
N LEU A 42 -8.88 12.23 -11.73
CA LEU A 42 -7.87 13.09 -11.11
C LEU A 42 -7.65 14.37 -11.93
N VAL A 43 -7.65 14.28 -13.24
CA VAL A 43 -7.56 15.47 -14.11
C VAL A 43 -8.70 16.44 -13.81
N LYS A 44 -9.91 15.92 -13.65
CA LYS A 44 -11.08 16.76 -13.33
C LYS A 44 -10.98 17.40 -11.95
N SER A 45 -10.57 16.64 -10.94
CA SER A 45 -10.54 17.13 -9.55
C SER A 45 -9.33 18.02 -9.27
N GLU A 46 -8.17 17.70 -9.83
CA GLU A 46 -6.91 18.39 -9.55
C GLU A 46 -6.61 19.51 -10.54
N HIS A 47 -7.33 19.56 -11.66
CA HIS A 47 -7.08 20.50 -12.75
C HIS A 47 -5.64 20.47 -13.26
N THR A 48 -5.04 19.30 -13.27
CA THR A 48 -3.63 19.06 -13.61
C THR A 48 -3.54 17.82 -14.49
N TYR A 49 -2.54 17.79 -15.35
CA TYR A 49 -2.29 16.66 -16.25
C TYR A 49 -0.90 16.10 -15.98
N LEU A 50 -0.74 14.78 -16.19
CA LEU A 50 0.56 14.16 -16.26
C LEU A 50 1.00 14.11 -17.73
N ALA A 51 2.28 14.39 -17.98
CA ALA A 51 2.87 14.17 -19.30
C ALA A 51 2.84 12.67 -19.64
N GLU A 52 2.76 12.36 -20.93
CA GLU A 52 2.67 10.97 -21.39
C GLU A 52 3.75 10.05 -20.81
N PRO A 53 5.05 10.46 -20.77
CA PRO A 53 6.06 9.59 -20.13
C PRO A 53 5.79 9.31 -18.67
N GLN A 54 5.25 10.28 -17.93
CA GLN A 54 4.89 10.10 -16.51
C GLN A 54 3.68 9.17 -16.34
N ARG A 55 2.67 9.29 -17.21
CA ARG A 55 1.53 8.37 -17.18
C ARG A 55 1.97 6.94 -17.48
N ASN A 56 2.82 6.78 -18.49
CA ASN A 56 3.35 5.46 -18.85
C ASN A 56 4.16 4.86 -17.71
N ALA A 57 4.95 5.68 -17.01
CA ALA A 57 5.71 5.23 -15.85
C ALA A 57 4.79 4.78 -14.70
N ALA A 58 3.72 5.53 -14.45
CA ALA A 58 2.75 5.19 -13.41
C ALA A 58 2.05 3.87 -13.71
N LEU A 59 1.58 3.69 -14.95
CA LEU A 59 0.94 2.43 -15.37
C LEU A 59 1.92 1.26 -15.26
N SER A 60 3.17 1.46 -15.67
CA SER A 60 4.21 0.42 -15.56
C SER A 60 4.44 -0.01 -14.11
N GLN A 61 4.38 0.92 -13.17
CA GLN A 61 4.51 0.57 -11.73
C GLN A 61 3.38 -0.35 -11.27
N VAL A 62 2.15 -0.05 -11.68
CA VAL A 62 0.98 -0.86 -11.32
C VAL A 62 1.06 -2.24 -11.95
N GLU A 63 1.39 -2.31 -13.25
CA GLU A 63 1.52 -3.58 -13.96
C GLU A 63 2.63 -4.45 -13.37
N ARG A 64 3.76 -3.83 -13.01
CA ARG A 64 4.87 -4.53 -12.35
C ARG A 64 4.46 -5.09 -11.00
N TYR A 65 3.70 -4.34 -10.22
CA TYR A 65 3.17 -4.83 -8.96
C TYR A 65 2.29 -6.07 -9.18
N ALA A 66 1.37 -6.01 -10.12
CA ALA A 66 0.49 -7.14 -10.43
C ALA A 66 1.28 -8.38 -10.89
N GLU A 67 2.29 -8.17 -11.72
CA GLU A 67 3.18 -9.23 -12.19
C GLU A 67 3.95 -9.88 -11.04
N ARG A 68 4.48 -9.06 -10.13
CA ARG A 68 5.21 -9.55 -8.96
C ARG A 68 4.35 -10.34 -7.99
N MET A 69 3.07 -10.02 -7.91
CA MET A 69 2.13 -10.79 -7.10
C MET A 69 1.89 -12.18 -7.65
N ASP A 70 2.06 -12.37 -8.96
CA ASP A 70 2.04 -13.67 -9.62
C ASP A 70 0.82 -14.53 -9.23
N GLY A 71 -0.35 -13.91 -9.25
CA GLY A 71 -1.61 -14.59 -8.93
C GLY A 71 -1.87 -14.87 -7.45
N LYS A 72 -1.01 -14.44 -6.57
CA LYS A 72 -1.12 -14.70 -5.12
C LYS A 72 -2.08 -13.74 -4.41
N TRP A 73 -3.28 -13.60 -4.97
CA TRP A 73 -4.27 -12.65 -4.46
C TRP A 73 -5.08 -13.17 -3.27
N ALA A 74 -5.04 -14.47 -3.01
CA ALA A 74 -5.80 -15.08 -1.91
C ALA A 74 -5.39 -14.55 -0.53
N SER A 75 -4.16 -14.03 -0.39
CA SER A 75 -3.67 -13.46 0.87
C SER A 75 -4.26 -12.08 1.18
N VAL A 76 -4.82 -11.39 0.18
CA VAL A 76 -5.37 -10.04 0.37
C VAL A 76 -6.67 -10.13 1.17
N GLN A 77 -6.69 -9.57 2.37
CA GLN A 77 -7.87 -9.57 3.24
C GLN A 77 -8.64 -8.25 3.21
N GLN A 78 -7.94 -7.13 3.33
CA GLN A 78 -8.55 -5.81 3.36
C GLN A 78 -7.64 -4.80 2.67
N ALA A 79 -8.23 -3.79 2.07
CA ALA A 79 -7.53 -2.68 1.42
C ALA A 79 -8.11 -1.36 1.90
N GLU A 80 -7.28 -0.32 1.93
CA GLU A 80 -7.68 1.03 2.33
C GLU A 80 -8.40 1.03 3.69
N VAL A 81 -7.76 0.45 4.71
CA VAL A 81 -8.35 0.32 6.04
C VAL A 81 -8.10 1.57 6.87
N ASP A 82 -9.17 2.26 7.25
CA ASP A 82 -9.07 3.40 8.16
C ASP A 82 -8.85 2.91 9.58
N VAL A 83 -7.89 3.51 10.26
CA VAL A 83 -7.59 3.23 11.67
C VAL A 83 -7.56 4.54 12.45
N SER A 84 -8.07 4.51 13.68
CA SER A 84 -8.02 5.67 14.55
C SER A 84 -7.83 5.28 15.99
N LEU A 85 -7.18 6.16 16.74
CA LEU A 85 -7.00 6.03 18.18
C LEU A 85 -7.38 7.35 18.82
N VAL A 86 -8.37 7.31 19.72
CA VAL A 86 -8.84 8.48 20.45
C VAL A 86 -8.20 8.48 21.85
N LYS A 87 -7.48 9.52 22.16
CA LYS A 87 -6.92 9.80 23.49
C LYS A 87 -7.58 11.06 24.04
N GLU A 88 -7.40 11.33 25.33
CA GLU A 88 -8.02 12.48 26.00
C GLU A 88 -7.74 13.81 25.28
N ASP A 89 -6.51 13.99 24.80
CA ASP A 89 -6.05 15.25 24.23
C ASP A 89 -5.89 15.23 22.70
N TYR A 90 -6.01 14.07 22.05
CA TYR A 90 -5.75 13.97 20.61
C TYR A 90 -6.38 12.73 19.98
N ILE A 91 -6.48 12.79 18.66
CA ILE A 91 -6.92 11.66 17.85
C ILE A 91 -5.79 11.34 16.86
N ILE A 92 -5.43 10.08 16.77
CA ILE A 92 -4.51 9.60 15.74
C ILE A 92 -5.32 8.88 14.69
N ASP A 93 -5.30 9.40 13.47
CA ASP A 93 -5.97 8.79 12.32
C ASP A 93 -4.94 8.34 11.31
N GLY A 94 -5.25 7.26 10.60
CA GLY A 94 -4.40 6.79 9.53
C GLY A 94 -5.14 5.85 8.62
N LYS A 95 -4.45 5.45 7.56
CA LYS A 95 -4.99 4.50 6.59
C LYS A 95 -3.92 3.46 6.25
N ILE A 96 -4.31 2.20 6.34
CA ILE A 96 -3.45 1.08 5.96
C ILE A 96 -3.83 0.68 4.55
N ASP A 97 -2.87 0.70 3.63
CA ASP A 97 -3.12 0.42 2.22
C ASP A 97 -3.55 -1.03 1.98
N LEU A 98 -2.97 -1.97 2.71
CA LEU A 98 -3.25 -3.38 2.50
C LEU A 98 -3.01 -4.20 3.77
N VAL A 99 -3.94 -5.11 4.06
CA VAL A 99 -3.80 -6.13 5.10
C VAL A 99 -3.82 -7.50 4.43
N LYS A 100 -2.76 -8.28 4.65
CA LYS A 100 -2.60 -9.63 4.08
C LYS A 100 -2.63 -10.68 5.17
N GLY A 101 -3.33 -11.79 4.91
CA GLY A 101 -3.32 -12.96 5.80
C GLY A 101 -2.16 -13.90 5.46
N VAL A 102 -1.38 -14.28 6.46
CA VAL A 102 -0.27 -15.22 6.30
C VAL A 102 -0.20 -16.14 7.53
N ASP A 103 -0.47 -17.42 7.34
CA ASP A 103 -0.32 -18.45 8.37
C ASP A 103 -0.97 -18.12 9.73
N GLY A 104 -2.22 -17.64 9.70
CA GLY A 104 -2.97 -17.34 10.94
C GLY A 104 -2.66 -15.97 11.54
N THR A 105 -1.74 -15.22 10.95
CA THR A 105 -1.45 -13.83 11.32
C THR A 105 -1.76 -12.91 10.14
N VAL A 106 -1.60 -11.61 10.35
CA VAL A 106 -1.71 -10.65 9.25
C VAL A 106 -0.43 -9.85 9.10
N GLU A 107 -0.19 -9.37 7.91
CA GLU A 107 0.88 -8.45 7.59
C GLU A 107 0.26 -7.18 7.03
N ILE A 108 0.81 -6.04 7.38
CA ILE A 108 0.34 -4.76 6.83
C ILE A 108 1.36 -4.22 5.82
N VAL A 109 0.85 -3.57 4.78
CA VAL A 109 1.67 -3.05 3.69
C VAL A 109 1.29 -1.60 3.43
N ASP A 110 2.30 -0.74 3.35
CA ASP A 110 2.17 0.65 2.92
C ASP A 110 2.90 0.81 1.60
N PHE A 111 2.21 1.31 0.58
CA PHE A 111 2.77 1.48 -0.76
C PHE A 111 3.38 2.87 -0.93
N LYS A 112 4.59 2.91 -1.48
CA LYS A 112 5.30 4.14 -1.86
C LYS A 112 5.58 4.09 -3.36
N SER A 113 5.21 5.14 -4.09
CA SER A 113 5.35 5.19 -5.55
C SER A 113 6.72 5.67 -6.02
N GLU A 114 7.73 5.46 -5.23
CA GLU A 114 9.10 5.86 -5.52
C GLU A 114 10.03 4.65 -5.52
N ARG A 115 11.28 4.85 -5.90
CA ARG A 115 12.31 3.80 -5.82
C ARG A 115 12.68 3.53 -4.37
N LYS A 116 13.08 2.31 -4.11
CA LYS A 116 13.55 1.92 -2.78
C LYS A 116 14.74 2.81 -2.39
N PRO A 117 14.65 3.49 -1.22
CA PRO A 117 15.67 4.46 -0.84
C PRO A 117 16.96 3.80 -0.34
N ASP A 118 18.03 4.59 -0.33
CA ASP A 118 19.26 4.21 0.35
C ASP A 118 18.98 4.15 1.85
N MET A 119 19.19 2.98 2.46
CA MET A 119 18.87 2.72 3.86
C MET A 119 19.68 3.60 4.82
N VAL A 120 20.90 3.98 4.44
CA VAL A 120 21.77 4.82 5.29
C VAL A 120 21.39 6.28 5.15
N LYS A 121 21.27 6.78 3.92
CA LYS A 121 20.97 8.19 3.64
C LYS A 121 19.59 8.62 4.11
N MET A 122 18.62 7.70 4.05
CA MET A 122 17.23 8.00 4.39
C MET A 122 16.81 7.44 5.75
N ARG A 123 17.77 7.21 6.61
CA ARG A 123 17.59 6.55 7.91
C ARG A 123 16.49 7.19 8.78
N GLU A 124 16.51 8.51 8.90
CA GLU A 124 15.53 9.22 9.73
C GLU A 124 14.11 9.10 9.17
N ARG A 125 13.98 9.20 7.85
CA ARG A 125 12.69 9.08 7.16
C ARG A 125 12.14 7.66 7.30
N LEU A 126 13.00 6.65 7.15
CA LEU A 126 12.61 5.26 7.31
C LEU A 126 12.20 4.95 8.75
N GLU A 127 12.90 5.54 9.73
CA GLU A 127 12.53 5.38 11.13
C GLU A 127 11.16 5.99 11.43
N HIS A 128 10.84 7.13 10.82
CA HIS A 128 9.53 7.76 10.93
C HIS A 128 8.44 6.84 10.35
N TYR A 129 8.66 6.25 9.18
CA TYR A 129 7.72 5.31 8.57
C TYR A 129 7.54 4.06 9.43
N ARG A 130 8.63 3.54 9.99
CA ARG A 130 8.58 2.37 10.86
C ARG A 130 7.71 2.62 12.09
N ARG A 131 7.87 3.77 12.73
CA ARG A 131 7.05 4.14 13.90
C ARG A 131 5.58 4.27 13.52
N GLN A 132 5.29 4.88 12.38
CA GLN A 132 3.92 5.02 11.89
C GLN A 132 3.29 3.65 11.65
N LEU A 133 4.01 2.73 11.02
CA LEU A 133 3.54 1.37 10.79
C LEU A 133 3.29 0.63 12.11
N GLN A 134 4.13 0.82 13.11
CA GLN A 134 3.93 0.21 14.42
C GLN A 134 2.63 0.65 15.08
N ILE A 135 2.32 1.93 14.98
CA ILE A 135 1.05 2.46 15.49
C ILE A 135 -0.13 1.83 14.74
N TYR A 136 -0.04 1.75 13.42
CA TYR A 136 -1.10 1.16 12.59
C TYR A 136 -1.28 -0.34 12.90
N ALA A 137 -0.20 -1.07 13.08
CA ALA A 137 -0.24 -2.48 13.46
C ALA A 137 -0.95 -2.67 14.80
N TYR A 138 -0.62 -1.85 15.78
CA TYR A 138 -1.29 -1.86 17.08
C TYR A 138 -2.79 -1.61 16.94
N LEU A 139 -3.18 -0.62 16.14
CA LEU A 139 -4.59 -0.27 15.95
C LEU A 139 -5.37 -1.38 15.24
N ILE A 140 -4.75 -2.05 14.27
CA ILE A 140 -5.36 -3.20 13.58
C ILE A 140 -5.58 -4.35 14.56
N GLU A 141 -4.61 -4.64 15.42
CA GLU A 141 -4.77 -5.68 16.42
C GLU A 141 -5.91 -5.38 17.39
N GLN A 142 -6.02 -4.13 17.82
CA GLN A 142 -7.10 -3.70 18.71
C GLN A 142 -8.48 -3.80 18.05
N ARG A 143 -8.55 -3.43 16.78
CA ARG A 143 -9.80 -3.41 16.03
C ARG A 143 -10.29 -4.79 15.62
N THR A 144 -9.38 -5.67 15.20
CA THR A 144 -9.74 -6.96 14.58
C THR A 144 -9.49 -8.15 15.46
N GLY A 145 -8.65 -8.03 16.50
CA GLY A 145 -8.20 -9.16 17.30
C GLY A 145 -7.18 -10.04 16.59
N GLN A 146 -6.82 -9.71 15.34
CA GLN A 146 -5.83 -10.46 14.59
C GLN A 146 -4.42 -10.02 14.98
N LYS A 147 -3.49 -10.97 14.97
CA LYS A 147 -2.10 -10.70 15.33
C LYS A 147 -1.31 -10.27 14.11
N VAL A 148 -0.64 -9.12 14.21
CA VAL A 148 0.25 -8.63 13.15
C VAL A 148 1.64 -9.22 13.35
N SER A 149 2.19 -9.84 12.32
CA SER A 149 3.53 -10.44 12.39
C SER A 149 4.60 -9.56 11.77
N LYS A 150 4.29 -8.87 10.66
CA LYS A 150 5.25 -8.06 9.92
C LYS A 150 4.58 -6.82 9.35
N MET A 151 5.42 -5.82 9.09
CA MET A 151 5.04 -4.56 8.46
C MET A 151 5.96 -4.31 7.28
N HIS A 152 5.39 -3.88 6.16
CA HIS A 152 6.14 -3.68 4.93
C HIS A 152 5.95 -2.29 4.36
N LEU A 153 7.05 -1.70 3.89
CA LEU A 153 7.02 -0.61 2.93
C LEU A 153 7.25 -1.23 1.56
N TYR A 154 6.32 -1.03 0.64
CA TYR A 154 6.44 -1.57 -0.72
C TYR A 154 6.67 -0.42 -1.69
N TYR A 155 7.83 -0.41 -2.34
CA TYR A 155 8.24 0.66 -3.27
C TYR A 155 7.89 0.23 -4.70
N THR A 156 6.76 0.71 -5.20
CA THR A 156 6.30 0.35 -6.55
C THR A 156 7.19 0.90 -7.65
N GLY A 157 7.97 1.94 -7.34
CA GLY A 157 8.93 2.50 -8.28
C GLY A 157 10.24 1.72 -8.40
N GLU A 158 10.45 0.71 -7.56
CA GLU A 158 11.65 -0.11 -7.65
C GLU A 158 11.53 -1.10 -8.80
N GLU A 159 12.44 -1.01 -9.76
CA GLU A 159 12.40 -1.82 -10.98
C GLU A 159 13.13 -3.15 -10.83
N ASN A 160 14.10 -3.22 -9.92
CA ASN A 160 14.99 -4.38 -9.77
C ASN A 160 15.03 -4.89 -8.34
N GLY A 161 15.14 -6.21 -8.20
CA GLY A 161 15.30 -6.84 -6.90
C GLY A 161 14.06 -6.80 -6.02
N ASN A 162 14.28 -6.79 -4.71
CA ASN A 162 13.19 -6.79 -3.73
C ASN A 162 12.63 -5.37 -3.54
N PRO A 163 11.36 -5.14 -3.86
CA PRO A 163 10.77 -3.81 -3.71
C PRO A 163 10.40 -3.44 -2.27
N MET A 164 10.51 -4.37 -1.33
CA MET A 164 10.04 -4.17 0.04
C MET A 164 11.14 -3.92 1.04
N ILE A 165 10.83 -3.10 2.04
CA ILE A 165 11.54 -3.04 3.31
C ILE A 165 10.60 -3.63 4.35
N THR A 166 11.02 -4.67 5.06
CA THR A 166 10.19 -5.42 5.99
C THR A 166 10.69 -5.23 7.41
N TYR A 167 9.75 -4.94 8.31
CA TYR A 167 10.03 -4.81 9.74
C TYR A 167 9.21 -5.85 10.51
N PRO A 168 9.82 -6.52 11.50
CA PRO A 168 9.02 -7.34 12.41
C PRO A 168 8.17 -6.45 13.31
N TYR A 169 7.00 -6.91 13.67
CA TYR A 169 6.17 -6.22 14.64
C TYR A 169 6.13 -6.99 15.94
N THR A 170 6.41 -6.31 17.05
CA THR A 170 6.22 -6.83 18.38
C THR A 170 5.48 -5.78 19.21
N ARG A 171 4.42 -6.19 19.89
CA ARG A 171 3.60 -5.30 20.71
C ARG A 171 4.42 -4.58 21.79
N THR A 172 5.43 -5.26 22.31
CA THR A 172 6.33 -4.72 23.33
C THR A 172 7.04 -3.44 22.88
N ALA A 173 7.30 -3.27 21.58
CA ALA A 173 7.96 -2.10 21.03
C ALA A 173 7.12 -0.83 21.15
N ILE A 174 5.79 -0.95 21.27
CA ILE A 174 4.89 0.19 21.43
C ILE A 174 4.62 0.47 22.91
N GLU A 175 4.47 -0.58 23.71
CA GLU A 175 4.21 -0.48 25.13
C GLU A 175 5.43 -0.01 25.93
N GLY A 176 6.62 -0.22 25.37
CA GLY A 176 7.85 0.31 25.94
C GLY A 176 8.17 1.67 25.39
#